data_5032664ebeaf082a79ef414b37e2698a
#
_entry.id   5032664ebeaf082a79ef414b37e2698a
#
_cell.length_a   1.000
_cell.length_b   1.000
_cell.length_c   1.000
_cell.angle_alpha   90.00
_cell.angle_beta   90.00
_cell.angle_gamma   90.00
#
_symmetry.space_group_name_H-M   'P 1'
#
loop_
_entity.id
_entity.type
_entity.pdbx_description
1 polymer ?
#
loop_
_entity_poly.entity_id
_entity_poly.type
_entity_poly.pdbx_seq_one_letter_code
_entity_poly.pdbx_strand_id
1 'polypeptide(L)'
;MRKLIGILSLALSAGCGTVGAPQPPSLHLPEPVRDLRASRKGDKVTLTWTQPTETTDHEAVGRWLGTTNICRTIVPNSNMPAMSSCSERVGQTAPQPAAKTALAAGQTDELSLELENSQPTAFASYAVEVTNRHGRSAGLSNAVSVPLAPTRQPPGNLTAEVRADGVYFTATPVAGPVNDALRFSYRLYRRTEPAAAGENPAPVAEQTTDNKFAAVDRNFEWEKKYSYWITPATSVVAASGQPQAVVEGEDSAPVEVFTHDVFPPTEPTGVQAVFSGMMQQKFVDVTWAPNTENDLAGYNVYRHEQNEAAARINGELVKTPAFRDSNVASGHTYFYSVTAVDLRGNESARSQETSETVPAQ
;
A
#
# COMPACT_ATOMS: atom_id res chain seq x y z
N MET A 1 -66.60 -72.40 5.99
CA MET A 1 -67.24 -71.68 7.11
C MET A 1 -66.31 -71.75 8.31
N ARG A 2 -65.53 -70.76 8.62
CA ARG A 2 -64.91 -70.49 9.90
C ARG A 2 -64.30 -69.11 9.85
N LYS A 3 -64.89 -68.16 10.58
CA LYS A 3 -64.44 -66.80 10.76
C LYS A 3 -63.24 -66.79 11.70
N LEU A 4 -62.08 -66.29 11.31
CA LEU A 4 -60.99 -65.93 12.21
C LEU A 4 -61.12 -64.44 12.52
N ILE A 5 -61.28 -64.12 13.78
CA ILE A 5 -61.25 -62.78 14.34
C ILE A 5 -59.83 -62.54 14.77
N GLY A 6 -59.15 -61.59 14.07
CA GLY A 6 -57.85 -61.13 14.46
C GLY A 6 -57.93 -60.03 15.51
N ILE A 7 -57.40 -60.29 16.69
CA ILE A 7 -57.24 -59.31 17.78
C ILE A 7 -55.99 -58.46 17.52
N LEU A 8 -56.19 -57.16 17.26
CA LEU A 8 -55.15 -56.17 17.11
C LEU A 8 -54.78 -55.66 18.51
N SER A 9 -53.61 -56.08 19.02
CA SER A 9 -53.11 -55.60 20.33
C SER A 9 -52.42 -54.26 20.13
N LEU A 10 -53.03 -53.20 20.65
CA LEU A 10 -52.49 -51.84 20.70
C LEU A 10 -51.52 -51.75 21.89
N ALA A 11 -50.20 -51.79 21.63
CA ALA A 11 -49.15 -51.52 22.62
C ALA A 11 -49.07 -50.04 22.93
N LEU A 12 -49.60 -49.57 24.05
CA LEU A 12 -49.30 -48.22 24.57
C LEU A 12 -47.90 -48.24 25.18
N SER A 13 -46.95 -47.65 24.47
CA SER A 13 -45.63 -47.27 25.01
C SER A 13 -45.80 -46.02 25.88
N ALA A 14 -45.98 -46.23 27.23
CA ALA A 14 -45.83 -45.15 28.19
C ALA A 14 -44.36 -44.76 28.30
N GLY A 15 -43.93 -43.72 27.51
CA GLY A 15 -42.67 -43.09 27.72
C GLY A 15 -42.63 -42.29 29.02
N CYS A 16 -42.06 -42.89 30.10
CA CYS A 16 -41.70 -42.13 31.30
C CYS A 16 -40.60 -41.12 30.94
N GLY A 17 -41.00 -39.92 30.54
CA GLY A 17 -40.08 -38.77 30.50
C GLY A 17 -39.70 -38.44 31.95
N THR A 18 -38.44 -38.70 32.33
CA THR A 18 -37.91 -38.16 33.58
C THR A 18 -37.84 -36.65 33.41
N VAL A 19 -38.60 -35.92 34.23
CA VAL A 19 -38.52 -34.46 34.28
C VAL A 19 -37.09 -34.10 34.71
N GLY A 20 -36.30 -33.50 33.82
CA GLY A 20 -34.95 -33.00 34.13
C GLY A 20 -35.01 -32.00 35.30
N ALA A 21 -33.93 -31.90 36.07
CA ALA A 21 -33.84 -30.91 37.13
C ALA A 21 -34.22 -29.51 36.61
N PRO A 22 -34.99 -28.71 37.37
CA PRO A 22 -35.33 -27.35 36.94
C PRO A 22 -34.07 -26.57 36.62
N GLN A 23 -33.99 -26.09 35.40
CA GLN A 23 -32.90 -25.20 34.99
C GLN A 23 -33.07 -23.86 35.73
N PRO A 24 -31.97 -23.25 36.25
CA PRO A 24 -32.05 -21.91 36.80
C PRO A 24 -32.53 -20.91 35.72
N PRO A 25 -33.26 -19.86 36.12
CA PRO A 25 -33.71 -18.87 35.13
C PRO A 25 -32.54 -18.27 34.39
N SER A 26 -32.66 -18.18 33.06
CA SER A 26 -31.64 -17.56 32.20
C SER A 26 -31.35 -16.10 32.63
N LEU A 27 -30.08 -15.75 32.72
CA LEU A 27 -29.66 -14.38 32.97
C LEU A 27 -29.62 -13.55 31.69
N HIS A 28 -29.86 -14.19 30.54
CA HIS A 28 -29.79 -13.59 29.20
C HIS A 28 -28.51 -12.78 29.01
N LEU A 29 -27.34 -13.35 29.37
CA LEU A 29 -26.04 -12.71 29.21
C LEU A 29 -25.59 -12.83 27.75
N PRO A 30 -25.22 -11.72 27.07
CA PRO A 30 -24.63 -11.80 25.75
C PRO A 30 -23.35 -12.65 25.78
N GLU A 31 -23.06 -13.42 24.73
CA GLU A 31 -21.78 -14.10 24.59
C GLU A 31 -20.62 -13.10 24.57
N PRO A 32 -19.48 -13.44 25.20
CA PRO A 32 -18.30 -12.59 25.13
C PRO A 32 -17.79 -12.48 23.69
N VAL A 33 -17.42 -11.28 23.28
CA VAL A 33 -16.75 -11.03 21.98
C VAL A 33 -15.44 -11.81 21.93
N ARG A 34 -15.12 -12.42 20.78
CA ARG A 34 -13.91 -13.24 20.59
C ARG A 34 -13.03 -12.78 19.44
N ASP A 35 -13.47 -11.77 18.71
CA ASP A 35 -12.83 -11.26 17.50
C ASP A 35 -12.48 -9.77 17.60
N LEU A 36 -12.33 -9.24 18.83
CA LEU A 36 -11.87 -7.87 19.02
C LEU A 36 -10.53 -7.67 18.34
N ARG A 37 -10.43 -6.58 17.58
CA ARG A 37 -9.23 -6.11 16.88
C ARG A 37 -8.97 -4.67 17.24
N ALA A 38 -7.70 -4.29 17.25
CA ALA A 38 -7.27 -2.91 17.42
C ALA A 38 -6.30 -2.53 16.31
N SER A 39 -6.41 -1.32 15.81
CA SER A 39 -5.43 -0.65 14.98
C SER A 39 -5.13 0.72 15.57
N ARG A 40 -3.88 1.15 15.50
CA ARG A 40 -3.48 2.47 15.98
C ARG A 40 -2.86 3.27 14.85
N LYS A 41 -3.27 4.54 14.73
CA LYS A 41 -2.66 5.53 13.86
C LYS A 41 -2.59 6.87 14.59
N GLY A 42 -1.38 7.40 14.74
CA GLY A 42 -1.16 8.56 15.61
C GLY A 42 -1.55 8.24 17.05
N ASP A 43 -2.31 9.13 17.65
CA ASP A 43 -2.89 9.00 19.00
C ASP A 43 -4.21 8.22 19.02
N LYS A 44 -4.79 7.89 17.85
CA LYS A 44 -6.09 7.23 17.73
C LYS A 44 -5.98 5.73 17.66
N VAL A 45 -6.71 5.06 18.53
CA VAL A 45 -6.88 3.61 18.55
C VAL A 45 -8.28 3.26 18.10
N THR A 46 -8.40 2.56 16.98
CA THR A 46 -9.67 2.08 16.46
C THR A 46 -9.86 0.63 16.87
N LEU A 47 -10.94 0.37 17.59
CA LEU A 47 -11.37 -0.96 18.05
C LEU A 47 -12.53 -1.42 17.19
N THR A 48 -12.47 -2.66 16.71
CA THR A 48 -13.55 -3.27 15.92
C THR A 48 -13.83 -4.69 16.41
N TRP A 49 -15.10 -5.07 16.44
CA TRP A 49 -15.54 -6.39 16.84
C TRP A 49 -16.88 -6.75 16.21
N THR A 50 -17.24 -8.03 16.26
CA THR A 50 -18.57 -8.50 15.88
C THR A 50 -19.49 -8.47 17.09
N GLN A 51 -20.63 -7.81 16.95
CA GLN A 51 -21.65 -7.75 18.01
C GLN A 51 -22.26 -9.14 18.25
N PRO A 52 -22.34 -9.63 19.52
CA PRO A 52 -22.96 -10.90 19.82
C PRO A 52 -24.43 -10.96 19.39
N THR A 53 -24.82 -12.05 18.77
CA THR A 53 -26.21 -12.32 18.35
C THR A 53 -26.93 -13.29 19.29
N GLU A 54 -26.18 -14.01 20.14
CA GLU A 54 -26.67 -15.03 21.06
C GLU A 54 -26.28 -14.72 22.50
N THR A 55 -27.02 -15.30 23.42
CA THR A 55 -26.69 -15.33 24.83
C THR A 55 -25.89 -16.60 25.16
N THR A 56 -25.32 -16.68 26.36
CA THR A 56 -24.62 -17.86 26.87
C THR A 56 -25.50 -19.11 26.96
N ASP A 57 -26.81 -18.93 26.88
CA ASP A 57 -27.81 -20.02 26.89
C ASP A 57 -28.29 -20.35 25.47
N HIS A 58 -27.57 -19.83 24.42
CA HIS A 58 -27.89 -20.02 23.00
C HIS A 58 -29.27 -19.47 22.57
N GLU A 59 -29.76 -18.46 23.27
CA GLU A 59 -30.94 -17.71 22.86
C GLU A 59 -30.54 -16.45 22.08
N ALA A 60 -31.40 -15.99 21.18
CA ALA A 60 -31.17 -14.74 20.49
C ALA A 60 -31.07 -13.56 21.47
N VAL A 61 -29.95 -12.84 21.45
CA VAL A 61 -29.68 -11.73 22.39
C VAL A 61 -30.67 -10.57 22.24
N GLY A 62 -31.03 -10.21 21.04
CA GLY A 62 -32.08 -9.26 20.63
C GLY A 62 -32.35 -8.14 21.65
N ARG A 63 -33.57 -8.18 22.25
CA ARG A 63 -34.05 -7.21 23.26
C ARG A 63 -33.28 -7.20 24.58
N TRP A 64 -32.41 -8.19 24.80
CA TRP A 64 -31.62 -8.31 26.02
C TRP A 64 -30.30 -7.57 25.96
N LEU A 65 -29.84 -7.16 24.74
CA LEU A 65 -28.59 -6.48 24.57
C LEU A 65 -28.59 -5.12 25.31
N GLY A 66 -27.56 -4.91 26.09
CA GLY A 66 -27.25 -3.66 26.79
C GLY A 66 -26.09 -2.92 26.13
N THR A 67 -25.42 -2.11 26.91
CA THR A 67 -24.25 -1.34 26.46
C THR A 67 -23.02 -2.22 26.37
N THR A 68 -22.06 -1.79 25.53
CA THR A 68 -20.71 -2.38 25.47
C THR A 68 -19.72 -1.39 26.11
N ASN A 69 -19.05 -1.82 27.15
CA ASN A 69 -17.98 -1.07 27.82
C ASN A 69 -16.65 -1.33 27.10
N ILE A 70 -15.87 -0.30 26.92
CA ILE A 70 -14.49 -0.40 26.41
C ILE A 70 -13.56 -0.25 27.61
N CYS A 71 -12.77 -1.30 27.84
CA CYS A 71 -11.84 -1.39 28.96
C CYS A 71 -10.41 -1.27 28.46
N ARG A 72 -9.58 -0.48 29.17
CA ARG A 72 -8.16 -0.30 28.88
C ARG A 72 -7.34 -0.63 30.12
N THR A 73 -6.15 -1.15 29.92
CA THR A 73 -5.10 -1.26 30.95
C THR A 73 -3.73 -1.07 30.30
N ILE A 74 -2.79 -0.50 31.04
CA ILE A 74 -1.42 -0.33 30.54
C ILE A 74 -0.59 -1.52 31.00
N VAL A 75 0.12 -2.14 30.06
CA VAL A 75 0.95 -3.33 30.29
C VAL A 75 2.37 -3.11 29.77
N PRO A 76 3.39 -3.65 30.44
CA PRO A 76 4.79 -3.40 30.09
C PRO A 76 5.21 -4.07 28.76
N ASN A 77 4.47 -5.08 28.30
CA ASN A 77 4.73 -5.78 27.04
C ASN A 77 3.44 -6.38 26.46
N SER A 78 3.47 -6.73 25.18
CA SER A 78 2.30 -7.27 24.45
C SER A 78 1.90 -8.70 24.85
N ASN A 79 2.74 -9.44 25.58
CA ASN A 79 2.54 -10.85 25.94
C ASN A 79 1.92 -11.03 27.35
N MET A 80 1.36 -9.98 27.93
CA MET A 80 0.68 -10.07 29.22
C MET A 80 -0.58 -10.94 29.12
N PRO A 81 -0.95 -11.62 30.22
CA PRO A 81 -2.18 -12.41 30.26
C PRO A 81 -3.40 -11.54 29.98
N ALA A 82 -4.47 -12.21 29.52
CA ALA A 82 -5.74 -11.55 29.25
C ALA A 82 -6.24 -10.74 30.45
N MET A 83 -6.82 -9.58 30.19
CA MET A 83 -7.45 -8.74 31.19
C MET A 83 -8.52 -9.53 31.95
N SER A 84 -8.45 -9.58 33.28
CA SER A 84 -9.38 -10.32 34.11
C SER A 84 -10.63 -9.51 34.54
N SER A 85 -10.50 -8.18 34.54
CA SER A 85 -11.56 -7.24 34.89
C SER A 85 -11.37 -5.91 34.17
N CYS A 86 -12.45 -5.13 34.01
CA CYS A 86 -12.41 -3.79 33.46
C CYS A 86 -11.82 -2.83 34.50
N SER A 87 -10.48 -2.61 34.46
CA SER A 87 -9.78 -1.74 35.41
C SER A 87 -10.04 -0.27 35.15
N GLU A 88 -10.06 0.13 33.89
CA GLU A 88 -10.35 1.49 33.43
C GLU A 88 -11.36 1.41 32.27
N ARG A 89 -12.46 2.14 32.38
CA ARG A 89 -13.44 2.27 31.32
C ARG A 89 -13.15 3.55 30.54
N VAL A 90 -12.67 3.40 29.29
CA VAL A 90 -12.32 4.53 28.41
C VAL A 90 -13.46 4.90 27.45
N GLY A 91 -14.47 4.05 27.31
CA GLY A 91 -15.62 4.35 26.45
C GLY A 91 -16.80 3.40 26.69
N GLN A 92 -17.91 3.74 26.08
CA GLN A 92 -19.13 2.95 26.10
C GLN A 92 -19.93 3.17 24.82
N THR A 93 -20.42 2.09 24.20
CA THR A 93 -21.32 2.16 23.06
C THR A 93 -22.74 1.82 23.48
N ALA A 94 -23.72 2.52 22.90
CA ALA A 94 -25.12 2.18 23.08
C ALA A 94 -25.44 0.80 22.46
N PRO A 95 -26.48 0.10 22.98
CA PRO A 95 -26.93 -1.14 22.36
C PRO A 95 -27.40 -0.86 20.94
N GLN A 96 -26.85 -1.59 19.96
CA GLN A 96 -27.33 -1.55 18.59
C GLN A 96 -28.40 -2.62 18.40
N PRO A 97 -29.52 -2.32 17.70
CA PRO A 97 -30.54 -3.32 17.47
C PRO A 97 -29.95 -4.51 16.72
N ALA A 98 -30.20 -5.72 17.24
CA ALA A 98 -29.72 -6.93 16.59
C ALA A 98 -30.30 -7.03 15.19
N ALA A 99 -29.45 -6.91 14.17
CA ALA A 99 -29.77 -7.32 12.82
C ALA A 99 -29.75 -8.85 12.77
N LYS A 100 -30.41 -9.44 11.77
CA LYS A 100 -30.38 -10.89 11.53
C LYS A 100 -29.00 -11.42 11.19
N THR A 101 -28.03 -10.54 10.95
CA THR A 101 -26.62 -10.83 10.66
C THR A 101 -25.75 -10.12 11.67
N ALA A 102 -24.64 -10.75 12.05
CA ALA A 102 -23.62 -10.14 12.91
C ALA A 102 -23.18 -8.77 12.34
N LEU A 103 -23.26 -7.72 13.15
CA LEU A 103 -22.88 -6.37 12.76
C LEU A 103 -21.47 -6.09 13.28
N ALA A 104 -20.64 -5.51 12.43
CA ALA A 104 -19.40 -4.93 12.89
C ALA A 104 -19.73 -3.72 13.78
N ALA A 105 -19.15 -3.69 14.97
CA ALA A 105 -19.21 -2.55 15.90
C ALA A 105 -17.80 -1.95 16.01
N GLY A 106 -17.72 -0.67 16.30
CA GLY A 106 -16.44 0.02 16.40
C GLY A 106 -16.49 1.19 17.38
N GLN A 107 -15.35 1.49 17.94
CA GLN A 107 -15.12 2.64 18.82
C GLN A 107 -13.70 3.12 18.64
N THR A 108 -13.51 4.44 18.76
CA THR A 108 -12.19 5.05 18.80
C THR A 108 -11.88 5.49 20.22
N ASP A 109 -10.68 5.18 20.70
CA ASP A 109 -10.06 5.75 21.90
C ASP A 109 -8.91 6.66 21.49
N GLU A 110 -8.64 7.71 22.26
CA GLU A 110 -7.51 8.61 22.05
C GLU A 110 -6.51 8.46 23.19
N LEU A 111 -5.23 8.26 22.83
CA LEU A 111 -4.13 8.20 23.77
C LEU A 111 -3.63 9.62 24.02
N SER A 112 -3.45 9.99 25.30
CA SER A 112 -2.86 11.27 25.62
C SER A 112 -1.34 11.26 25.40
N LEU A 113 -0.80 12.39 24.93
CA LEU A 113 0.65 12.56 24.76
C LEU A 113 1.41 12.40 26.08
N GLU A 114 0.80 12.75 27.22
CA GLU A 114 1.37 12.54 28.55
C GLU A 114 1.52 11.04 28.86
N LEU A 115 0.51 10.24 28.56
CA LEU A 115 0.55 8.78 28.73
C LEU A 115 1.63 8.15 27.83
N GLU A 116 1.68 8.55 26.58
CA GLU A 116 2.67 8.06 25.61
C GLU A 116 4.10 8.38 26.03
N ASN A 117 4.36 9.60 26.49
CA ASN A 117 5.70 10.02 26.91
C ASN A 117 6.11 9.45 28.27
N SER A 118 5.16 9.16 29.16
CA SER A 118 5.47 8.58 30.48
C SER A 118 5.89 7.10 30.39
N GLN A 119 5.34 6.35 29.44
CA GLN A 119 5.61 4.92 29.26
C GLN A 119 5.79 4.54 27.79
N PRO A 120 6.80 5.09 27.09
CA PRO A 120 6.93 5.00 25.64
C PRO A 120 7.20 3.60 25.10
N THR A 121 7.56 2.63 25.96
CA THR A 121 7.79 1.23 25.58
C THR A 121 6.67 0.29 26.01
N ALA A 122 5.67 0.80 26.73
CA ALA A 122 4.55 0.03 27.20
C ALA A 122 3.47 -0.13 26.10
N PHE A 123 2.42 -0.89 26.43
CA PHE A 123 1.30 -1.15 25.56
C PHE A 123 -0.03 -0.79 26.24
N ALA A 124 -0.95 -0.21 25.48
CA ALA A 124 -2.34 -0.13 25.88
C ALA A 124 -3.06 -1.41 25.45
N SER A 125 -3.53 -2.20 26.42
CA SER A 125 -4.29 -3.41 26.18
C SER A 125 -5.78 -3.11 26.36
N TYR A 126 -6.58 -3.52 25.40
CA TYR A 126 -8.01 -3.29 25.32
C TYR A 126 -8.80 -4.61 25.39
N ALA A 127 -9.96 -4.55 26.02
CA ALA A 127 -11.00 -5.56 25.96
C ALA A 127 -12.36 -4.89 25.94
N VAL A 128 -13.37 -5.54 25.40
CA VAL A 128 -14.75 -5.08 25.46
C VAL A 128 -15.59 -5.99 26.33
N GLU A 129 -16.56 -5.41 27.03
CA GLU A 129 -17.49 -6.10 27.89
C GLU A 129 -18.89 -5.79 27.43
N VAL A 130 -19.57 -6.75 26.81
CA VAL A 130 -20.95 -6.60 26.37
C VAL A 130 -21.89 -6.95 27.53
N THR A 131 -22.75 -6.01 27.91
CA THR A 131 -23.72 -6.22 29.00
C THR A 131 -25.11 -6.55 28.46
N ASN A 132 -25.93 -7.16 29.30
CA ASN A 132 -27.35 -7.20 29.05
C ASN A 132 -28.03 -5.89 29.51
N ARG A 133 -29.32 -5.72 29.25
CA ARG A 133 -30.10 -4.54 29.65
C ARG A 133 -30.12 -4.26 31.17
N HIS A 134 -29.69 -5.20 31.99
CA HIS A 134 -29.56 -5.07 33.43
C HIS A 134 -28.11 -4.78 33.88
N GLY A 135 -27.20 -4.51 32.94
CA GLY A 135 -25.81 -4.23 33.23
C GLY A 135 -24.95 -5.43 33.62
N ARG A 136 -25.44 -6.68 33.39
CA ARG A 136 -24.68 -7.91 33.66
C ARG A 136 -24.04 -8.43 32.40
N SER A 137 -22.80 -8.96 32.49
CA SER A 137 -22.04 -9.53 31.39
C SER A 137 -21.61 -10.96 31.65
N ALA A 138 -21.26 -11.68 30.60
CA ALA A 138 -20.62 -13.00 30.66
C ALA A 138 -19.09 -12.91 30.79
N GLY A 139 -18.53 -11.68 30.81
CA GLY A 139 -17.12 -11.41 30.93
C GLY A 139 -16.55 -10.57 29.75
N LEU A 140 -15.25 -10.38 29.79
CA LEU A 140 -14.51 -9.64 28.80
C LEU A 140 -14.28 -10.45 27.51
N SER A 141 -14.05 -9.74 26.43
CA SER A 141 -13.59 -10.29 25.15
C SER A 141 -12.14 -10.84 25.23
N ASN A 142 -11.63 -11.33 24.09
CA ASN A 142 -10.18 -11.41 23.90
C ASN A 142 -9.56 -10.02 24.10
N ALA A 143 -8.33 -9.99 24.66
CA ALA A 143 -7.55 -8.75 24.76
C ALA A 143 -6.73 -8.51 23.50
N VAL A 144 -6.58 -7.24 23.14
CA VAL A 144 -5.70 -6.77 22.03
C VAL A 144 -4.85 -5.61 22.56
N SER A 145 -3.59 -5.55 22.10
CA SER A 145 -2.66 -4.54 22.61
C SER A 145 -2.08 -3.73 21.45
N VAL A 146 -1.91 -2.42 21.68
CA VAL A 146 -1.22 -1.49 20.78
C VAL A 146 -0.08 -0.82 21.54
N PRO A 147 1.06 -0.52 20.87
CA PRO A 147 2.16 0.20 21.51
C PRO A 147 1.74 1.58 21.99
N LEU A 148 2.29 2.07 23.10
CA LEU A 148 2.11 3.44 23.58
C LEU A 148 3.13 4.42 23.00
N ALA A 149 4.13 3.93 22.27
CA ALA A 149 5.19 4.79 21.73
C ALA A 149 4.65 6.04 21.05
N PRO A 150 5.15 7.24 21.40
CA PRO A 150 4.72 8.48 20.78
C PRO A 150 5.07 8.51 19.30
N THR A 151 4.22 9.08 18.48
CA THR A 151 4.48 9.28 17.06
C THR A 151 4.89 10.72 16.79
N ARG A 152 5.70 10.93 15.74
CA ARG A 152 6.02 12.27 15.25
C ARG A 152 4.87 12.82 14.43
N GLN A 153 4.82 14.14 14.33
CA GLN A 153 3.96 14.80 13.36
C GLN A 153 4.41 14.45 11.93
N PRO A 154 3.49 14.36 10.96
CA PRO A 154 3.86 14.16 9.58
C PRO A 154 4.77 15.28 9.07
N PRO A 155 5.72 14.97 8.18
CA PRO A 155 6.62 15.98 7.64
C PRO A 155 5.85 17.00 6.80
N GLY A 156 6.29 18.25 6.86
CA GLY A 156 5.76 19.33 6.03
C GLY A 156 6.43 19.40 4.66
N ASN A 157 5.82 20.17 3.75
CA ASN A 157 6.38 20.50 2.45
C ASN A 157 6.79 19.29 1.62
N LEU A 158 5.92 18.26 1.56
CA LEU A 158 6.12 17.15 0.63
C LEU A 158 6.04 17.68 -0.80
N THR A 159 7.13 17.50 -1.54
CA THR A 159 7.23 17.81 -2.97
C THR A 159 7.56 16.58 -3.77
N ALA A 160 7.10 16.54 -5.01
CA ALA A 160 7.37 15.47 -5.95
C ALA A 160 7.86 16.06 -7.29
N GLU A 161 8.87 15.45 -7.90
CA GLU A 161 9.39 15.82 -9.21
C GLU A 161 9.53 14.55 -10.05
N VAL A 162 8.85 14.53 -11.20
CA VAL A 162 8.96 13.43 -12.18
C VAL A 162 10.21 13.66 -13.03
N ARG A 163 11.05 12.64 -13.12
CA ARG A 163 12.25 12.62 -13.97
C ARG A 163 12.27 11.33 -14.79
N ALA A 164 13.14 11.26 -15.77
CA ALA A 164 13.27 10.12 -16.67
C ALA A 164 13.51 8.78 -15.93
N ASP A 165 14.20 8.81 -14.78
CA ASP A 165 14.62 7.63 -14.02
C ASP A 165 13.81 7.40 -12.73
N GLY A 166 12.79 8.22 -12.42
CA GLY A 166 12.02 8.08 -11.21
C GLY A 166 11.20 9.30 -10.81
N VAL A 167 10.35 9.13 -9.81
CA VAL A 167 9.67 10.22 -9.13
C VAL A 167 10.45 10.53 -7.85
N TYR A 168 10.98 11.75 -7.76
CA TYR A 168 11.83 12.23 -6.67
C TYR A 168 11.01 12.99 -5.65
N PHE A 169 11.17 12.63 -4.39
CA PHE A 169 10.43 13.22 -3.28
C PHE A 169 11.36 13.93 -2.31
N THR A 170 10.94 15.10 -1.81
CA THR A 170 11.56 15.73 -0.65
C THR A 170 10.51 16.22 0.32
N ALA A 171 10.85 16.18 1.63
CA ALA A 171 10.01 16.71 2.69
C ALA A 171 10.87 17.17 3.86
N THR A 172 10.30 17.97 4.75
CA THR A 172 10.97 18.47 5.96
C THR A 172 10.43 17.74 7.17
N PRO A 173 11.22 16.85 7.81
CA PRO A 173 10.85 16.18 9.05
C PRO A 173 10.55 17.17 10.18
N VAL A 174 9.64 16.79 11.07
CA VAL A 174 9.36 17.53 12.30
C VAL A 174 10.15 16.87 13.43
N ALA A 175 10.96 17.65 14.15
CA ALA A 175 11.69 17.17 15.31
C ALA A 175 10.71 16.65 16.37
N GLY A 176 11.08 15.57 17.03
CA GLY A 176 10.28 14.95 18.07
C GLY A 176 11.15 14.52 19.26
N PRO A 177 10.54 13.94 20.31
CA PRO A 177 11.26 13.53 21.49
C PRO A 177 12.36 12.51 21.15
N VAL A 178 13.51 12.66 21.81
CA VAL A 178 14.61 11.71 21.71
C VAL A 178 14.47 10.68 22.83
N ASN A 179 14.48 9.40 22.46
CA ASN A 179 14.45 8.29 23.41
C ASN A 179 15.25 7.12 22.82
N ASP A 180 16.20 6.58 23.60
CA ASP A 180 17.09 5.51 23.15
C ASP A 180 16.37 4.19 22.84
N ALA A 181 15.19 3.98 23.42
CA ALA A 181 14.34 2.82 23.15
C ALA A 181 13.44 2.98 21.91
N LEU A 182 13.47 4.15 21.27
CA LEU A 182 12.66 4.44 20.10
C LEU A 182 13.54 4.73 18.88
N ARG A 183 13.05 4.31 17.72
CA ARG A 183 13.61 4.67 16.41
C ARG A 183 12.52 5.27 15.56
N PHE A 184 12.82 6.41 14.96
CA PHE A 184 11.89 7.15 14.13
C PHE A 184 12.28 7.04 12.66
N SER A 185 11.32 6.70 11.82
CA SER A 185 11.48 6.67 10.37
C SER A 185 10.29 7.37 9.70
N TYR A 186 10.43 7.62 8.41
CA TYR A 186 9.37 8.14 7.56
C TYR A 186 9.18 7.17 6.41
N ARG A 187 7.92 6.79 6.15
CA ARG A 187 7.49 5.86 5.11
C ARG A 187 6.77 6.62 4.02
N LEU A 188 7.24 6.50 2.80
CA LEU A 188 6.57 7.03 1.62
C LEU A 188 5.60 5.97 1.10
N TYR A 189 4.36 6.33 0.97
CA TYR A 189 3.31 5.49 0.40
C TYR A 189 2.86 5.99 -0.95
N ARG A 190 2.41 5.08 -1.80
CA ARG A 190 1.84 5.36 -3.11
C ARG A 190 0.53 4.61 -3.27
N ARG A 191 -0.46 5.28 -3.88
CA ARG A 191 -1.71 4.69 -4.34
C ARG A 191 -1.97 5.12 -5.78
N THR A 192 -2.42 4.19 -6.61
CA THR A 192 -2.87 4.49 -7.97
C THR A 192 -4.25 5.16 -7.94
N GLU A 193 -4.46 6.17 -8.76
CA GLU A 193 -5.77 6.83 -8.88
C GLU A 193 -6.46 6.44 -10.20
N PRO A 194 -7.76 6.02 -10.16
CA PRO A 194 -8.60 5.89 -8.97
C PRO A 194 -8.18 4.72 -8.08
N ALA A 195 -8.37 4.89 -6.76
CA ALA A 195 -8.02 3.87 -5.77
C ALA A 195 -8.88 2.60 -5.94
N ALA A 196 -8.25 1.45 -5.83
CA ALA A 196 -8.98 0.19 -5.73
C ALA A 196 -9.64 0.04 -4.35
N ALA A 197 -10.86 -0.49 -4.31
CA ALA A 197 -11.55 -0.71 -3.05
C ALA A 197 -10.78 -1.71 -2.17
N GLY A 198 -10.48 -1.31 -0.93
CA GLY A 198 -9.76 -2.15 0.05
C GLY A 198 -8.25 -2.23 -0.17
N GLU A 199 -7.68 -1.40 -1.03
CA GLU A 199 -6.24 -1.32 -1.22
C GLU A 199 -5.56 -0.85 0.08
N ASN A 200 -4.60 -1.64 0.56
CA ASN A 200 -3.72 -1.29 1.67
C ASN A 200 -2.28 -1.25 1.15
N PRO A 201 -1.81 -0.09 0.71
CA PRO A 201 -0.52 0.03 0.04
C PRO A 201 0.64 -0.27 0.99
N ALA A 202 1.66 -0.96 0.47
CA ALA A 202 2.95 -1.07 1.13
C ALA A 202 3.78 0.21 0.90
N PRO A 203 4.68 0.57 1.82
CA PRO A 203 5.55 1.72 1.61
C PRO A 203 6.51 1.47 0.42
N VAL A 204 6.66 2.46 -0.44
CA VAL A 204 7.60 2.42 -1.58
C VAL A 204 9.02 2.82 -1.17
N ALA A 205 9.16 3.54 -0.04
CA ALA A 205 10.44 3.87 0.56
C ALA A 205 10.29 4.08 2.07
N GLU A 206 11.36 3.81 2.83
CA GLU A 206 11.46 4.14 4.25
C GLU A 206 12.85 4.74 4.54
N GLN A 207 12.88 5.82 5.30
CA GLN A 207 14.11 6.51 5.66
C GLN A 207 14.10 6.97 7.14
N THR A 208 15.19 6.68 7.83
CA THR A 208 15.46 7.26 9.16
C THR A 208 16.24 8.56 8.98
N THR A 209 15.63 9.68 9.33
CA THR A 209 16.24 11.01 9.20
C THR A 209 15.59 12.03 10.13
N ASP A 210 16.37 13.00 10.59
CA ASP A 210 15.90 14.11 11.41
C ASP A 210 16.00 15.47 10.65
N ASN A 211 16.69 15.50 9.51
CA ASN A 211 16.97 16.75 8.81
C ASN A 211 16.16 16.92 7.52
N LYS A 212 16.29 16.00 6.61
CA LYS A 212 15.63 16.04 5.31
C LYS A 212 15.22 14.63 4.89
N PHE A 213 13.97 14.46 4.55
CA PHE A 213 13.52 13.27 3.85
C PHE A 213 13.78 13.41 2.36
N ALA A 214 14.37 12.38 1.76
CA ALA A 214 14.57 12.30 0.32
C ALA A 214 14.43 10.85 -0.14
N ALA A 215 13.54 10.60 -1.09
CA ALA A 215 13.28 9.26 -1.61
C ALA A 215 13.06 9.32 -3.12
N VAL A 216 13.23 8.20 -3.79
CA VAL A 216 12.96 8.04 -5.21
C VAL A 216 12.11 6.79 -5.40
N ASP A 217 10.97 6.94 -6.05
CA ASP A 217 10.20 5.81 -6.57
C ASP A 217 10.62 5.56 -8.03
N ARG A 218 11.21 4.39 -8.29
CA ARG A 218 11.58 3.93 -9.62
C ARG A 218 10.66 2.84 -10.17
N ASN A 219 9.66 2.45 -9.38
CA ASN A 219 8.77 1.34 -9.74
C ASN A 219 7.36 1.84 -10.03
N PHE A 220 7.25 2.85 -10.88
CA PHE A 220 5.97 3.40 -11.35
C PHE A 220 5.75 3.05 -12.83
N GLU A 221 4.53 3.29 -13.31
CA GLU A 221 4.20 3.21 -14.73
C GLU A 221 4.00 4.62 -15.28
N TRP A 222 4.42 4.84 -16.53
CA TRP A 222 4.13 6.08 -17.25
C TRP A 222 2.63 6.23 -17.56
N GLU A 223 2.18 7.47 -17.72
CA GLU A 223 0.79 7.83 -18.03
C GLU A 223 -0.21 7.37 -16.95
N LYS A 224 0.22 7.34 -15.70
CA LYS A 224 -0.60 7.03 -14.54
C LYS A 224 -0.69 8.20 -13.58
N LYS A 225 -1.83 8.31 -12.91
CA LYS A 225 -2.01 9.23 -11.81
C LYS A 225 -1.83 8.50 -10.49
N TYR A 226 -0.98 9.04 -9.63
CA TYR A 226 -0.68 8.52 -8.30
C TYR A 226 -0.92 9.57 -7.23
N SER A 227 -1.30 9.12 -6.06
CA SER A 227 -1.33 9.90 -4.83
C SER A 227 -0.22 9.38 -3.91
N TYR A 228 0.67 10.26 -3.44
CA TYR A 228 1.76 9.93 -2.54
C TYR A 228 1.62 10.70 -1.23
N TRP A 229 1.95 10.05 -0.13
CA TRP A 229 2.00 10.68 1.20
C TRP A 229 3.11 10.08 2.04
N ILE A 230 3.51 10.77 3.09
CA ILE A 230 4.51 10.30 4.05
C ILE A 230 3.84 10.09 5.40
N THR A 231 4.12 8.94 6.00
CA THR A 231 3.68 8.58 7.34
C THR A 231 4.91 8.42 8.23
N PRO A 232 5.00 9.15 9.36
CA PRO A 232 6.03 8.89 10.35
C PRO A 232 5.77 7.54 11.03
N ALA A 233 6.82 6.77 11.28
CA ALA A 233 6.75 5.51 11.99
C ALA A 233 7.70 5.52 13.19
N THR A 234 7.21 5.01 14.33
CA THR A 234 8.00 4.84 15.54
C THR A 234 8.13 3.36 15.84
N SER A 235 9.37 2.88 15.91
CA SER A 235 9.69 1.51 16.30
C SER A 235 10.14 1.48 17.75
N VAL A 236 9.50 0.67 18.58
CA VAL A 236 9.95 0.33 19.93
C VAL A 236 11.06 -0.72 19.80
N VAL A 237 12.23 -0.43 20.33
CA VAL A 237 13.41 -1.29 20.20
C VAL A 237 13.70 -1.99 21.52
N ALA A 238 13.85 -3.31 21.48
CA ALA A 238 14.28 -4.10 22.63
C ALA A 238 15.72 -3.77 23.03
N ALA A 239 16.14 -4.15 24.22
CA ALA A 239 17.54 -4.06 24.66
C ALA A 239 18.52 -4.82 23.73
N SER A 240 18.02 -5.80 22.97
CA SER A 240 18.77 -6.52 21.91
C SER A 240 18.96 -5.72 20.63
N GLY A 241 18.37 -4.53 20.50
CA GLY A 241 18.36 -3.72 19.27
C GLY A 241 17.33 -4.12 18.22
N GLN A 242 16.54 -5.17 18.46
CA GLN A 242 15.50 -5.62 17.50
C GLN A 242 14.17 -4.87 17.73
N PRO A 243 13.44 -4.51 16.66
CA PRO A 243 12.14 -3.90 16.79
C PRO A 243 11.14 -4.90 17.40
N GLN A 244 10.46 -4.47 18.47
CA GLN A 244 9.39 -5.23 19.14
C GLN A 244 8.01 -4.87 18.60
N ALA A 245 7.80 -3.61 18.25
CA ALA A 245 6.56 -3.10 17.74
C ALA A 245 6.80 -1.84 16.92
N VAL A 246 5.90 -1.56 15.98
CA VAL A 246 5.89 -0.35 15.17
C VAL A 246 4.53 0.30 15.27
N VAL A 247 4.50 1.61 15.41
CA VAL A 247 3.28 2.41 15.32
C VAL A 247 3.46 3.50 14.27
N GLU A 248 2.45 3.70 13.46
CA GLU A 248 2.41 4.79 12.47
C GLU A 248 1.69 6.00 13.02
N GLY A 249 2.23 7.18 12.73
CA GLY A 249 1.60 8.46 12.99
C GLY A 249 0.55 8.84 11.95
N GLU A 250 0.12 10.07 12.01
CA GLU A 250 -0.81 10.63 11.01
C GLU A 250 -0.12 10.79 9.65
N ASP A 251 -0.89 10.67 8.58
CA ASP A 251 -0.39 10.87 7.22
C ASP A 251 -0.17 12.36 6.93
N SER A 252 0.83 12.69 6.12
CA SER A 252 0.94 14.01 5.53
C SER A 252 -0.22 14.28 4.57
N ALA A 253 -0.42 15.53 4.21
CA ALA A 253 -1.23 15.85 3.05
C ALA A 253 -0.66 15.14 1.82
N PRO A 254 -1.50 14.50 1.00
CA PRO A 254 -1.04 13.79 -0.19
C PRO A 254 -0.60 14.79 -1.29
N VAL A 255 0.38 14.37 -2.10
CA VAL A 255 0.74 15.02 -3.34
C VAL A 255 0.29 14.15 -4.51
N GLU A 256 -0.43 14.74 -5.45
CA GLU A 256 -0.84 14.07 -6.68
C GLU A 256 0.24 14.22 -7.74
N VAL A 257 0.59 13.12 -8.39
CA VAL A 257 1.60 13.06 -9.44
C VAL A 257 0.99 12.38 -10.67
N PHE A 258 1.11 13.03 -11.81
CA PHE A 258 0.85 12.42 -13.10
C PHE A 258 2.18 12.13 -13.76
N THR A 259 2.48 10.87 -14.00
CA THR A 259 3.76 10.42 -14.57
C THR A 259 3.74 10.52 -16.09
N HIS A 260 3.60 11.75 -16.60
CA HIS A 260 3.65 11.99 -18.03
C HIS A 260 5.07 11.89 -18.56
N ASP A 261 5.25 11.06 -19.57
CA ASP A 261 6.57 10.84 -20.18
C ASP A 261 6.85 11.90 -21.24
N VAL A 262 7.74 12.82 -20.90
CA VAL A 262 8.24 13.89 -21.76
C VAL A 262 9.77 13.81 -21.93
N PHE A 263 10.36 12.71 -21.53
CA PHE A 263 11.81 12.54 -21.47
C PHE A 263 12.30 11.75 -22.69
N PRO A 264 13.02 12.39 -23.63
CA PRO A 264 13.57 11.68 -24.77
C PRO A 264 14.64 10.67 -24.34
N PRO A 265 14.88 9.63 -25.17
CA PRO A 265 16.03 8.74 -24.99
C PRO A 265 17.36 9.48 -25.04
N THR A 266 18.43 8.82 -24.62
CA THR A 266 19.79 9.36 -24.82
C THR A 266 20.13 9.45 -26.29
N GLU A 267 20.99 10.42 -26.67
CA GLU A 267 21.46 10.54 -28.04
C GLU A 267 22.26 9.30 -28.48
N PRO A 268 22.04 8.77 -29.70
CA PRO A 268 22.82 7.66 -30.20
C PRO A 268 24.31 8.02 -30.30
N THR A 269 25.17 7.03 -30.03
CA THR A 269 26.62 7.21 -30.06
C THR A 269 27.29 6.27 -31.06
N GLY A 270 28.56 6.55 -31.43
CA GLY A 270 29.34 5.67 -32.27
C GLY A 270 28.83 5.58 -33.71
N VAL A 271 28.19 6.63 -34.20
CA VAL A 271 27.71 6.67 -35.60
C VAL A 271 28.86 6.56 -36.57
N GLN A 272 28.75 5.63 -37.51
CA GLN A 272 29.69 5.38 -38.58
C GLN A 272 28.94 5.31 -39.91
N ALA A 273 29.51 5.88 -40.95
CA ALA A 273 29.01 5.80 -42.31
C ALA A 273 30.10 5.18 -43.17
N VAL A 274 29.74 4.19 -43.96
CA VAL A 274 30.70 3.47 -44.83
C VAL A 274 30.09 3.31 -46.21
N PHE A 275 30.75 3.79 -47.23
CA PHE A 275 30.37 3.53 -48.61
C PHE A 275 30.53 2.04 -48.90
N SER A 276 29.46 1.44 -49.37
CA SER A 276 29.44 0.05 -49.81
C SER A 276 28.67 -0.03 -51.12
N GLY A 277 29.28 -0.49 -52.17
CA GLY A 277 28.61 -0.63 -53.45
C GLY A 277 29.61 -0.80 -54.57
N MET A 278 29.34 -1.74 -55.45
CA MET A 278 30.11 -1.91 -56.67
C MET A 278 29.21 -1.70 -57.89
N MET A 279 29.76 -0.94 -58.86
CA MET A 279 29.26 -0.76 -60.21
C MET A 279 27.82 -0.26 -60.40
N GLN A 280 26.78 -0.91 -59.96
CA GLN A 280 25.41 -0.51 -60.31
C GLN A 280 24.52 -0.13 -59.14
N GLN A 281 24.90 -0.47 -57.91
CA GLN A 281 24.15 -0.10 -56.68
C GLN A 281 25.10 0.60 -55.70
N LYS A 282 24.99 1.90 -55.61
CA LYS A 282 25.74 2.74 -54.67
C LYS A 282 24.87 2.91 -53.45
N PHE A 283 25.44 2.73 -52.26
CA PHE A 283 24.79 3.01 -51.00
C PHE A 283 25.82 3.31 -49.91
N VAL A 284 25.38 3.99 -48.88
CA VAL A 284 26.12 4.20 -47.64
C VAL A 284 25.41 3.44 -46.54
N ASP A 285 26.12 2.55 -45.90
CA ASP A 285 25.66 1.91 -44.68
C ASP A 285 26.02 2.79 -43.47
N VAL A 286 25.00 3.18 -42.72
CA VAL A 286 25.12 3.96 -41.48
C VAL A 286 24.81 3.05 -40.31
N THR A 287 25.74 2.96 -39.37
CA THR A 287 25.57 2.11 -38.15
C THR A 287 25.90 2.92 -36.90
N TRP A 288 25.31 2.51 -35.75
CA TRP A 288 25.53 3.18 -34.46
C TRP A 288 25.41 2.19 -33.31
N ALA A 289 25.83 2.61 -32.10
CA ALA A 289 25.62 1.84 -30.88
C ALA A 289 24.14 1.84 -30.51
N PRO A 290 23.53 0.66 -30.21
CA PRO A 290 22.13 0.60 -29.83
C PRO A 290 21.88 1.29 -28.49
N ASN A 291 20.81 2.04 -28.40
CA ASN A 291 20.27 2.53 -27.15
C ASN A 291 19.70 1.38 -26.30
N THR A 292 19.65 1.55 -24.96
CA THR A 292 19.25 0.51 -24.02
C THR A 292 17.97 0.84 -23.24
N GLU A 293 17.33 1.96 -23.51
CA GLU A 293 16.07 2.37 -22.90
C GLU A 293 14.95 1.38 -23.24
N ASN A 294 14.18 1.00 -22.24
CA ASN A 294 13.13 -0.02 -22.37
C ASN A 294 11.96 0.41 -23.26
N ASP A 295 11.77 1.70 -23.40
CA ASP A 295 10.69 2.34 -24.17
C ASP A 295 11.16 2.86 -25.54
N LEU A 296 12.35 2.52 -25.97
CA LEU A 296 12.86 2.87 -27.28
C LEU A 296 11.94 2.35 -28.40
N ALA A 297 11.40 3.27 -29.21
CA ALA A 297 10.59 2.92 -30.37
C ALA A 297 11.43 2.72 -31.64
N GLY A 298 12.57 3.42 -31.79
CA GLY A 298 13.44 3.33 -32.94
C GLY A 298 14.26 4.58 -33.16
N TYR A 299 14.71 4.77 -34.41
CA TYR A 299 15.64 5.82 -34.75
C TYR A 299 15.17 6.60 -35.96
N ASN A 300 15.55 7.90 -36.01
CA ASN A 300 15.53 8.71 -37.22
C ASN A 300 16.97 8.94 -37.71
N VAL A 301 17.17 8.85 -39.00
CA VAL A 301 18.46 9.09 -39.67
C VAL A 301 18.35 10.37 -40.47
N TYR A 302 19.31 11.26 -40.26
CA TYR A 302 19.40 12.56 -40.92
C TYR A 302 20.62 12.61 -41.79
N ARG A 303 20.48 13.29 -42.92
CA ARG A 303 21.55 13.50 -43.90
C ARG A 303 21.53 14.93 -44.40
N HIS A 304 22.71 15.45 -44.67
CA HIS A 304 22.88 16.69 -45.44
C HIS A 304 24.17 16.65 -46.26
N GLU A 305 24.30 17.54 -47.22
CA GLU A 305 25.56 17.87 -47.86
C GLU A 305 26.17 19.13 -47.22
N GLN A 306 27.41 19.47 -47.60
CA GLN A 306 28.10 20.59 -47.00
C GLN A 306 27.28 21.90 -47.17
N ASN A 307 27.09 22.64 -46.06
CA ASN A 307 26.30 23.87 -45.96
C ASN A 307 24.79 23.72 -46.18
N GLU A 308 24.25 22.51 -46.17
CA GLU A 308 22.82 22.27 -46.22
C GLU A 308 22.26 21.96 -44.84
N ALA A 309 20.94 22.14 -44.66
CA ALA A 309 20.25 21.71 -43.44
C ALA A 309 20.04 20.19 -43.47
N ALA A 310 20.29 19.54 -42.35
CA ALA A 310 20.06 18.10 -42.23
C ALA A 310 18.57 17.74 -42.33
N ALA A 311 18.24 16.84 -43.22
CA ALA A 311 16.90 16.32 -43.45
C ALA A 311 16.80 14.85 -43.08
N ARG A 312 15.65 14.45 -42.51
CA ARG A 312 15.35 13.04 -42.23
C ARG A 312 15.21 12.28 -43.54
N ILE A 313 15.88 11.13 -43.62
CA ILE A 313 15.90 10.31 -44.85
C ILE A 313 15.12 8.99 -44.72
N ASN A 314 14.78 8.56 -43.52
CA ASN A 314 13.90 7.39 -43.27
C ASN A 314 12.43 7.82 -43.24
N GLY A 315 11.54 7.03 -43.89
CA GLY A 315 10.09 7.27 -43.85
C GLY A 315 9.48 6.85 -42.53
N GLU A 316 9.81 5.65 -42.04
CA GLU A 316 9.39 5.08 -40.78
C GLU A 316 10.58 4.93 -39.82
N LEU A 317 10.31 4.82 -38.49
CA LEU A 317 11.37 4.61 -37.52
C LEU A 317 12.17 3.34 -37.82
N VAL A 318 13.49 3.50 -37.87
CA VAL A 318 14.44 2.37 -38.03
C VAL A 318 14.49 1.59 -36.72
N LYS A 319 14.22 0.28 -36.77
CA LYS A 319 14.16 -0.57 -35.57
C LYS A 319 15.49 -1.20 -35.17
N THR A 320 16.47 -1.17 -36.06
CA THR A 320 17.80 -1.72 -35.85
C THR A 320 18.83 -0.60 -35.85
N PRO A 321 19.98 -0.74 -35.18
CA PRO A 321 21.02 0.30 -35.17
C PRO A 321 21.84 0.34 -36.49
N ALA A 322 21.13 0.25 -37.60
CA ALA A 322 21.72 0.29 -38.94
C ALA A 322 20.70 0.79 -39.96
N PHE A 323 21.16 1.60 -40.91
CA PHE A 323 20.35 2.13 -42.01
C PHE A 323 21.15 2.15 -43.30
N ARG A 324 20.51 1.75 -44.40
CA ARG A 324 21.11 1.82 -45.72
C ARG A 324 20.54 2.99 -46.50
N ASP A 325 21.40 3.95 -46.83
CA ASP A 325 21.08 5.04 -47.74
C ASP A 325 21.46 4.66 -49.19
N SER A 326 20.46 4.32 -49.98
CA SER A 326 20.62 3.98 -51.40
C SER A 326 20.44 5.19 -52.32
N ASN A 327 20.14 6.36 -51.77
CA ASN A 327 19.92 7.58 -52.57
C ASN A 327 21.16 8.50 -52.53
N VAL A 328 22.29 7.98 -52.94
CA VAL A 328 23.59 8.68 -52.95
C VAL A 328 24.15 8.78 -54.35
N ALA A 329 24.84 9.91 -54.66
CA ALA A 329 25.44 10.20 -55.93
C ALA A 329 26.99 10.16 -55.88
N SER A 330 27.63 9.76 -56.99
CA SER A 330 29.11 9.75 -57.09
C SER A 330 29.69 11.17 -56.99
N GLY A 331 30.81 11.28 -56.30
CA GLY A 331 31.55 12.53 -56.09
C GLY A 331 30.98 13.43 -54.96
N HIS A 332 29.88 13.01 -54.30
CA HIS A 332 29.27 13.77 -53.22
C HIS A 332 29.76 13.28 -51.86
N THR A 333 29.86 14.22 -50.92
CA THR A 333 30.14 13.93 -49.50
C THR A 333 28.86 14.18 -48.70
N TYR A 334 28.43 13.13 -47.99
CA TYR A 334 27.24 13.17 -47.13
C TYR A 334 27.62 13.15 -45.66
N PHE A 335 26.92 13.94 -44.86
CA PHE A 335 27.04 13.99 -43.42
C PHE A 335 25.78 13.32 -42.80
N TYR A 336 26.01 12.42 -41.86
CA TYR A 336 24.93 11.64 -41.21
C TYR A 336 24.90 11.89 -39.73
N SER A 337 23.70 11.99 -39.17
CA SER A 337 23.44 11.98 -37.75
C SER A 337 22.17 11.17 -37.46
N VAL A 338 22.04 10.68 -36.24
CA VAL A 338 20.94 9.80 -35.83
C VAL A 338 20.32 10.32 -34.54
N THR A 339 19.01 10.21 -34.41
CA THR A 339 18.28 10.43 -33.15
C THR A 339 17.61 9.16 -32.74
N ALA A 340 17.38 8.99 -31.42
CA ALA A 340 16.54 7.95 -30.83
C ALA A 340 15.14 8.51 -30.50
N VAL A 341 14.13 7.71 -30.70
CA VAL A 341 12.73 8.06 -30.44
C VAL A 341 12.11 6.99 -29.57
N ASP A 342 11.39 7.39 -28.51
CA ASP A 342 10.69 6.49 -27.63
C ASP A 342 9.27 6.13 -28.11
N LEU A 343 8.55 5.31 -27.34
CA LEU A 343 7.17 4.90 -27.61
C LEU A 343 6.15 6.06 -27.51
N ARG A 344 6.52 7.18 -26.90
CA ARG A 344 5.69 8.39 -26.77
C ARG A 344 5.94 9.41 -27.87
N GLY A 345 7.01 9.22 -28.64
CA GLY A 345 7.41 10.11 -29.71
C GLY A 345 8.38 11.21 -29.25
N ASN A 346 8.91 11.12 -28.03
CA ASN A 346 9.99 12.01 -27.60
C ASN A 346 11.26 11.66 -28.38
N GLU A 347 11.85 12.64 -29.04
CA GLU A 347 13.03 12.48 -29.89
C GLU A 347 14.25 13.08 -29.23
N SER A 348 15.35 12.34 -29.19
CA SER A 348 16.62 12.77 -28.60
C SER A 348 17.29 13.91 -29.37
N ALA A 349 18.31 14.48 -28.77
CA ALA A 349 19.28 15.28 -29.54
C ALA A 349 19.91 14.41 -30.63
N ARG A 350 20.42 15.07 -31.66
CA ARG A 350 21.19 14.39 -32.73
C ARG A 350 22.53 13.93 -32.21
N SER A 351 22.95 12.75 -32.64
CA SER A 351 24.28 12.23 -32.43
C SER A 351 25.36 13.18 -33.01
N GLN A 352 26.59 12.92 -32.64
CA GLN A 352 27.72 13.48 -33.39
C GLN A 352 27.60 13.06 -34.85
N GLU A 353 27.96 13.98 -35.78
CA GLU A 353 27.94 13.73 -37.20
C GLU A 353 29.14 12.89 -37.64
N THR A 354 28.92 12.03 -38.60
CA THR A 354 29.94 11.35 -39.38
C THR A 354 29.76 11.68 -40.86
N SER A 355 30.84 11.64 -41.63
CA SER A 355 30.75 11.91 -43.07
C SER A 355 31.34 10.77 -43.87
N GLU A 356 30.79 10.58 -45.07
CA GLU A 356 31.29 9.62 -46.05
C GLU A 356 31.25 10.22 -47.44
N THR A 357 32.31 9.96 -48.20
CA THR A 357 32.40 10.42 -49.59
C THR A 357 32.17 9.28 -50.57
N VAL A 358 31.19 9.41 -51.43
CA VAL A 358 30.92 8.45 -52.50
C VAL A 358 31.94 8.68 -53.62
N PRO A 359 32.77 7.67 -53.96
CA PRO A 359 33.82 7.85 -54.98
C PRO A 359 33.28 8.36 -56.32
N ALA A 360 34.01 9.28 -56.94
CA ALA A 360 33.74 9.67 -58.32
C ALA A 360 34.02 8.48 -59.26
N GLN A 361 33.17 8.29 -60.25
CA GLN A 361 33.34 7.25 -61.26
C GLN A 361 34.27 7.71 -62.34
#